data_b9db35f60e489dc1e7e68b3768125dbb
#
_entry.id   b9db35f60e489dc1e7e68b3768125dbb
#
_cell.length_a   1.000
_cell.length_b   1.000
_cell.length_c   1.000
_cell.angle_alpha   90.00
_cell.angle_beta   90.00
_cell.angle_gamma   90.00
#
_symmetry.space_group_name_H-M   'P 1'
#
loop_
_entity.id
_entity.type
_entity.pdbx_description
1 polymer ?
#
loop_
_entity_poly.entity_id
_entity_poly.type
_entity_poly.pdbx_seq_one_letter_code
_entity_poly.pdbx_strand_id
1 'polypeptide(L)'
;MFTSKYYRKMIMDKVEERAYGKINLSLDVLGRRGNGYHDVSMVMQTVDIFDVISLNKFESDSEIILTANIDTLPLDETNIVYKAVKLIKEEYGIDTGVSAHIEKHLPIAAGMGGGSSDCAAALRGMNRLFELGLSDEKLEELGVRLGADVPFLIKGGIALAEGIGEKLTKLPDFPDCTLVIAKPDLGVSTKEVYEAFDGLKEVKHPDIRKLVNSLGNTKLKDIVKLLGNVLEEVTANKYKIIETIKTLLLENGAVFSMMTGSGPTVFGIFENSEQAEKACMNLRKQEGLELVEVTKCYTRQ
;
A
#
# COMPACT_ATOMS: atom_id res chain seq x y z
N MET A 1 41.58 9.04 18.03
CA MET A 1 40.34 8.93 18.81
C MET A 1 39.29 9.79 18.12
N PHE A 2 38.56 9.25 17.14
CA PHE A 2 37.47 9.98 16.48
C PHE A 2 36.33 10.07 17.47
N THR A 3 35.99 11.28 17.88
CA THR A 3 35.05 11.56 18.94
C THR A 3 33.63 11.13 18.56
N SER A 4 32.87 10.62 19.53
CA SER A 4 31.45 10.23 19.48
C SER A 4 30.57 11.18 18.68
N LYS A 5 30.95 12.47 18.60
CA LYS A 5 30.27 13.54 17.87
C LYS A 5 30.36 13.38 16.34
N TYR A 6 31.46 12.86 15.80
CA TYR A 6 31.63 12.57 14.37
C TYR A 6 30.85 11.32 13.94
N TYR A 7 30.82 10.29 14.79
CA TYR A 7 30.03 9.08 14.54
C TYR A 7 28.51 9.37 14.59
N ARG A 8 28.08 10.22 15.52
CA ARG A 8 26.68 10.70 15.57
C ARG A 8 26.32 11.53 14.35
N LYS A 9 27.21 12.40 13.85
CA LYS A 9 27.01 13.21 12.65
C LYS A 9 26.91 12.36 11.38
N MET A 10 27.71 11.29 11.24
CA MET A 10 27.63 10.36 10.10
C MET A 10 26.35 9.51 10.09
N ILE A 11 25.77 9.18 11.26
CA ILE A 11 24.53 8.40 11.35
C ILE A 11 23.30 9.28 11.04
N MET A 12 23.37 10.58 11.24
CA MET A 12 22.27 11.53 11.04
C MET A 12 22.17 12.08 9.61
N ASP A 13 23.14 11.80 8.74
CA ASP A 13 23.14 12.27 7.35
C ASP A 13 22.46 11.29 6.39
N LYS A 14 22.11 10.08 6.86
CA LYS A 14 21.37 9.05 6.09
C LYS A 14 20.27 8.44 6.93
N VAL A 15 19.10 8.27 6.31
CA VAL A 15 17.95 7.55 6.87
C VAL A 15 17.42 6.56 5.85
N GLU A 16 17.03 5.38 6.31
CA GLU A 16 16.30 4.40 5.51
C GLU A 16 14.94 4.14 6.15
N GLU A 17 13.88 4.11 5.32
CA GLU A 17 12.50 3.83 5.70
C GLU A 17 11.93 2.73 4.81
N ARG A 18 11.24 1.76 5.44
CA ARG A 18 10.47 0.76 4.71
C ARG A 18 9.11 1.32 4.31
N ALA A 19 8.76 1.15 3.06
CA ALA A 19 7.51 1.57 2.44
C ALA A 19 6.62 0.34 2.24
N TYR A 20 5.88 -0.07 3.27
CA TYR A 20 5.07 -1.28 3.26
C TYR A 20 3.86 -1.17 2.33
N GLY A 21 3.61 -2.19 1.53
CA GLY A 21 2.39 -2.29 0.73
C GLY A 21 1.14 -2.51 1.58
N LYS A 22 -0.02 -2.34 0.96
CA LYS A 22 -1.32 -2.62 1.58
C LYS A 22 -2.17 -3.53 0.70
N ILE A 23 -3.13 -4.19 1.33
CA ILE A 23 -4.28 -4.81 0.68
C ILE A 23 -5.57 -4.21 1.22
N ASN A 24 -6.66 -4.34 0.46
CA ASN A 24 -8.00 -4.07 0.96
C ASN A 24 -8.64 -5.41 1.36
N LEU A 25 -8.84 -5.62 2.65
CA LEU A 25 -9.61 -6.76 3.17
C LEU A 25 -11.09 -6.63 2.85
N SER A 26 -11.58 -5.39 2.74
CA SER A 26 -12.88 -5.10 2.13
C SER A 26 -12.85 -3.73 1.48
N LEU A 27 -13.61 -3.56 0.39
CA LEU A 27 -13.76 -2.30 -0.31
C LEU A 27 -15.17 -2.15 -0.85
N ASP A 28 -15.82 -1.07 -0.45
CA ASP A 28 -17.12 -0.65 -0.96
C ASP A 28 -17.07 0.77 -1.51
N VAL A 29 -17.84 1.03 -2.56
CA VAL A 29 -18.00 2.35 -3.17
C VAL A 29 -19.43 2.79 -2.89
N LEU A 30 -19.56 3.87 -2.10
CA LEU A 30 -20.83 4.34 -1.56
C LEU A 30 -21.54 5.34 -2.49
N GLY A 31 -20.77 6.01 -3.35
CA GLY A 31 -21.32 6.99 -4.30
C GLY A 31 -20.26 7.91 -4.89
N ARG A 32 -20.62 8.61 -5.96
CA ARG A 32 -19.76 9.57 -6.65
C ARG A 32 -20.00 10.98 -6.14
N ARG A 33 -18.92 11.70 -5.87
CA ARG A 33 -18.95 13.12 -5.47
C ARG A 33 -18.99 14.03 -6.71
N GLY A 34 -19.45 15.27 -6.52
CA GLY A 34 -19.47 16.29 -7.59
C GLY A 34 -18.09 16.70 -8.11
N ASN A 35 -17.01 16.42 -7.37
CA ASN A 35 -15.62 16.67 -7.77
C ASN A 35 -14.97 15.49 -8.53
N GLY A 36 -15.76 14.43 -8.83
CA GLY A 36 -15.30 13.25 -9.57
C GLY A 36 -14.68 12.13 -8.73
N TYR A 37 -14.42 12.36 -7.44
CA TYR A 37 -14.03 11.30 -6.49
C TYR A 37 -15.25 10.48 -6.04
N HIS A 38 -14.98 9.31 -5.44
CA HIS A 38 -16.00 8.46 -4.84
C HIS A 38 -15.88 8.44 -3.33
N ASP A 39 -17.04 8.43 -2.65
CA ASP A 39 -17.10 8.03 -1.26
C ASP A 39 -16.91 6.54 -1.16
N VAL A 40 -16.00 6.12 -0.32
CA VAL A 40 -15.66 4.71 -0.10
C VAL A 40 -15.77 4.34 1.38
N SER A 41 -15.91 3.04 1.63
CA SER A 41 -15.70 2.43 2.93
C SER A 41 -14.81 1.21 2.72
N MET A 42 -13.66 1.18 3.38
CA MET A 42 -12.65 0.14 3.14
C MET A 42 -12.04 -0.32 4.46
N VAL A 43 -11.75 -1.61 4.57
CA VAL A 43 -10.84 -2.13 5.58
C VAL A 43 -9.50 -2.39 4.92
N MET A 44 -8.49 -1.56 5.26
CA MET A 44 -7.14 -1.65 4.73
C MET A 44 -6.22 -2.35 5.74
N GLN A 45 -5.27 -3.14 5.22
CA GLN A 45 -4.26 -3.85 5.99
C GLN A 45 -2.90 -3.72 5.31
N THR A 46 -1.87 -3.28 6.04
CA THR A 46 -0.49 -3.33 5.53
C THR A 46 0.03 -4.76 5.55
N VAL A 47 0.88 -5.08 4.58
CA VAL A 47 1.50 -6.39 4.40
C VAL A 47 3.02 -6.28 4.45
N ASP A 48 3.72 -7.37 4.83
CA ASP A 48 5.18 -7.40 4.95
C ASP A 48 5.86 -7.63 3.59
N ILE A 49 5.48 -6.81 2.60
CA ILE A 49 6.19 -6.59 1.33
C ILE A 49 6.39 -5.09 1.25
N PHE A 50 7.62 -4.64 0.99
CA PHE A 50 7.95 -3.22 1.08
C PHE A 50 9.05 -2.80 0.10
N ASP A 51 9.00 -1.54 -0.29
CA ASP A 51 10.10 -0.82 -0.90
C ASP A 51 10.99 -0.21 0.17
N VAL A 52 12.19 0.24 -0.20
CA VAL A 52 13.07 0.96 0.72
C VAL A 52 13.35 2.36 0.17
N ILE A 53 13.11 3.37 1.00
CA ILE A 53 13.43 4.76 0.70
C ILE A 53 14.66 5.18 1.50
N SER A 54 15.77 5.42 0.80
CA SER A 54 17.01 5.94 1.40
C SER A 54 17.12 7.44 1.14
N LEU A 55 17.24 8.22 2.22
CA LEU A 55 17.37 9.68 2.15
C LEU A 55 18.73 10.11 2.71
N ASN A 56 19.44 10.99 2.01
CA ASN A 56 20.71 11.54 2.45
C ASN A 56 20.74 13.06 2.28
N LYS A 57 21.37 13.76 3.22
CA LYS A 57 21.72 15.18 3.09
C LYS A 57 22.98 15.33 2.25
N PHE A 58 23.05 16.38 1.46
CA PHE A 58 24.31 16.80 0.80
C PHE A 58 24.40 18.33 0.73
N GLU A 59 25.62 18.83 0.54
CA GLU A 59 25.86 20.26 0.42
C GLU A 59 25.40 20.75 -0.97
N SER A 60 24.23 21.37 -1.00
CA SER A 60 23.64 22.04 -2.16
C SER A 60 22.50 22.94 -1.71
N ASP A 61 22.25 24.01 -2.43
CA ASP A 61 21.15 24.93 -2.17
C ASP A 61 19.83 24.34 -2.68
N SER A 62 19.08 23.72 -1.77
CA SER A 62 17.70 23.27 -1.99
C SER A 62 17.47 22.18 -3.05
N GLU A 63 18.51 21.58 -3.62
CA GLU A 63 18.39 20.57 -4.68
C GLU A 63 17.76 19.26 -4.15
N ILE A 64 16.94 18.63 -5.00
CA ILE A 64 16.39 17.29 -4.75
C ILE A 64 16.86 16.39 -5.88
N ILE A 65 17.58 15.32 -5.54
CA ILE A 65 18.03 14.29 -6.48
C ILE A 65 17.24 13.02 -6.20
N LEU A 66 16.55 12.49 -7.21
CA LEU A 66 15.82 11.24 -7.11
C LEU A 66 16.47 10.18 -8.00
N THR A 67 16.63 8.97 -7.46
CA THR A 67 17.11 7.78 -8.18
C THR A 67 16.28 6.57 -7.83
N ALA A 68 16.30 5.54 -8.67
CA ALA A 68 15.62 4.26 -8.41
C ALA A 68 16.41 3.08 -8.99
N ASN A 69 16.11 1.86 -8.53
CA ASN A 69 16.65 0.62 -9.08
C ASN A 69 15.95 0.17 -10.38
N ILE A 70 14.89 0.87 -10.81
CA ILE A 70 14.15 0.57 -12.04
C ILE A 70 13.99 1.82 -12.91
N ASP A 71 14.01 1.64 -14.23
CA ASP A 71 14.00 2.76 -15.20
C ASP A 71 12.57 3.27 -15.52
N THR A 72 11.53 2.57 -15.08
CA THR A 72 10.13 2.90 -15.42
C THR A 72 9.52 3.96 -14.52
N LEU A 73 10.17 4.34 -13.41
CA LEU A 73 9.71 5.42 -12.53
C LEU A 73 10.16 6.78 -13.08
N PRO A 74 9.27 7.80 -13.06
CA PRO A 74 9.71 9.17 -13.28
C PRO A 74 10.65 9.58 -12.13
N LEU A 75 11.78 10.20 -12.47
CA LEU A 75 12.80 10.65 -11.51
C LEU A 75 12.82 12.19 -11.39
N ASP A 76 11.69 12.83 -11.66
CA ASP A 76 11.50 14.27 -11.65
C ASP A 76 10.40 14.71 -10.67
N GLU A 77 9.98 15.96 -10.74
CA GLU A 77 8.95 16.55 -9.87
C GLU A 77 7.56 15.93 -10.00
N THR A 78 7.31 15.07 -10.98
CA THR A 78 6.05 14.33 -11.12
C THR A 78 5.98 13.16 -10.14
N ASN A 79 7.12 12.64 -9.69
CA ASN A 79 7.20 11.54 -8.74
C ASN A 79 6.70 11.96 -7.35
N ILE A 80 5.92 11.10 -6.72
CA ILE A 80 5.30 11.39 -5.41
C ILE A 80 6.33 11.47 -4.27
N VAL A 81 7.46 10.74 -4.36
CA VAL A 81 8.58 10.84 -3.38
C VAL A 81 9.25 12.21 -3.50
N TYR A 82 9.51 12.68 -4.73
CA TYR A 82 10.02 14.03 -4.95
C TYR A 82 9.09 15.08 -4.32
N LYS A 83 7.77 14.94 -4.57
CA LYS A 83 6.76 15.84 -3.99
C LYS A 83 6.75 15.80 -2.46
N ALA A 84 6.93 14.63 -1.85
CA ALA A 84 6.98 14.49 -0.39
C ALA A 84 8.21 15.20 0.20
N VAL A 85 9.39 15.00 -0.40
CA VAL A 85 10.63 15.69 0.01
C VAL A 85 10.47 17.21 -0.15
N LYS A 86 9.98 17.66 -1.32
CA LYS A 86 9.73 19.08 -1.61
C LYS A 86 8.76 19.70 -0.61
N LEU A 87 7.64 19.02 -0.32
CA LEU A 87 6.64 19.50 0.63
C LEU A 87 7.24 19.75 2.02
N ILE A 88 8.03 18.83 2.55
CA ILE A 88 8.68 18.98 3.86
C ILE A 88 9.71 20.12 3.82
N LYS A 89 10.51 20.22 2.74
CA LYS A 89 11.50 21.32 2.59
C LYS A 89 10.83 22.69 2.60
N GLU A 90 9.75 22.87 1.85
CA GLU A 90 9.00 24.13 1.76
C GLU A 90 8.29 24.46 3.08
N GLU A 91 7.63 23.48 3.72
CA GLU A 91 6.85 23.68 4.94
C GLU A 91 7.75 24.05 6.15
N TYR A 92 8.99 23.54 6.19
CA TYR A 92 9.91 23.69 7.33
C TYR A 92 11.17 24.51 7.01
N GLY A 93 11.23 25.16 5.83
CA GLY A 93 12.35 26.07 5.46
C GLY A 93 13.68 25.35 5.37
N ILE A 94 13.75 24.16 4.76
CA ILE A 94 14.97 23.38 4.64
C ILE A 94 15.67 23.71 3.33
N ASP A 95 16.83 24.33 3.40
CA ASP A 95 17.65 24.73 2.24
C ASP A 95 18.70 23.68 1.85
N THR A 96 19.00 22.72 2.73
CA THR A 96 19.98 21.65 2.47
C THR A 96 19.51 20.73 1.33
N GLY A 97 20.43 20.33 0.44
CA GLY A 97 20.16 19.34 -0.62
C GLY A 97 19.76 17.98 -0.04
N VAL A 98 18.85 17.28 -0.71
CA VAL A 98 18.37 15.93 -0.34
C VAL A 98 18.44 15.00 -1.54
N SER A 99 19.18 13.90 -1.42
CA SER A 99 19.09 12.79 -2.36
C SER A 99 18.16 11.70 -1.80
N ALA A 100 17.24 11.22 -2.63
CA ALA A 100 16.34 10.12 -2.32
C ALA A 100 16.58 8.98 -3.32
N HIS A 101 16.72 7.75 -2.82
CA HIS A 101 16.78 6.54 -3.63
C HIS A 101 15.60 5.65 -3.30
N ILE A 102 14.93 5.16 -4.35
CA ILE A 102 13.80 4.23 -4.26
C ILE A 102 14.27 2.84 -4.68
N GLU A 103 14.37 1.92 -3.74
CA GLU A 103 14.55 0.49 -4.01
C GLU A 103 13.18 -0.15 -4.13
N LYS A 104 12.70 -0.35 -5.37
CA LYS A 104 11.36 -0.87 -5.67
C LYS A 104 11.32 -2.40 -5.64
N HIS A 105 10.43 -2.95 -4.84
CA HIS A 105 10.03 -4.37 -4.78
C HIS A 105 8.51 -4.51 -4.96
N LEU A 106 7.72 -3.53 -4.51
CA LEU A 106 6.27 -3.50 -4.74
C LEU A 106 6.00 -3.26 -6.23
N PRO A 107 5.10 -4.02 -6.83
CA PRO A 107 4.76 -3.86 -8.25
C PRO A 107 4.03 -2.54 -8.51
N ILE A 108 4.25 -1.96 -9.70
CA ILE A 108 3.63 -0.70 -10.11
C ILE A 108 2.19 -0.95 -10.59
N ALA A 109 1.28 0.01 -10.35
CA ALA A 109 -0.12 -0.04 -10.77
C ALA A 109 -0.83 -1.36 -10.39
N ALA A 110 -0.61 -1.82 -9.17
CA ALA A 110 -0.99 -3.13 -8.67
C ALA A 110 -2.15 -3.14 -7.66
N GLY A 111 -2.72 -1.99 -7.29
CA GLY A 111 -3.74 -1.91 -6.24
C GLY A 111 -3.19 -2.06 -4.81
N MET A 112 -1.86 -2.12 -4.65
CA MET A 112 -1.17 -2.31 -3.36
C MET A 112 -0.68 -1.01 -2.70
N GLY A 113 -0.97 0.15 -3.28
CA GLY A 113 -0.62 1.45 -2.72
C GLY A 113 0.88 1.79 -2.77
N GLY A 114 1.69 1.14 -3.65
CA GLY A 114 3.15 1.26 -3.66
C GLY A 114 3.66 2.70 -3.71
N GLY A 115 3.18 3.53 -4.64
CA GLY A 115 3.59 4.94 -4.71
C GLY A 115 3.22 5.74 -3.46
N SER A 116 2.02 5.54 -2.92
CA SER A 116 1.60 6.19 -1.67
C SER A 116 2.42 5.70 -0.47
N SER A 117 2.88 4.45 -0.50
CA SER A 117 3.77 3.87 0.49
C SER A 117 5.16 4.51 0.44
N ASP A 118 5.71 4.69 -0.77
CA ASP A 118 6.98 5.40 -0.98
C ASP A 118 6.90 6.84 -0.46
N CYS A 119 5.79 7.52 -0.75
CA CYS A 119 5.50 8.87 -0.24
C CYS A 119 5.46 8.91 1.29
N ALA A 120 4.73 7.99 1.92
CA ALA A 120 4.63 7.90 3.38
C ALA A 120 6.00 7.65 4.02
N ALA A 121 6.81 6.76 3.44
CA ALA A 121 8.18 6.50 3.88
C ALA A 121 9.08 7.72 3.70
N ALA A 122 8.95 8.46 2.60
CA ALA A 122 9.69 9.70 2.37
C ALA A 122 9.33 10.78 3.41
N LEU A 123 8.04 10.96 3.74
CA LEU A 123 7.61 11.90 4.78
C LEU A 123 8.19 11.54 6.16
N ARG A 124 8.10 10.25 6.57
CA ARG A 124 8.72 9.78 7.83
C ARG A 124 10.23 9.95 7.82
N GLY A 125 10.85 9.59 6.70
CA GLY A 125 12.30 9.69 6.52
C GLY A 125 12.80 11.13 6.60
N MET A 126 12.12 12.09 5.99
CA MET A 126 12.42 13.52 6.10
C MET A 126 12.26 14.03 7.54
N ASN A 127 11.20 13.62 8.24
CA ASN A 127 10.99 13.94 9.65
C ASN A 127 12.18 13.47 10.51
N ARG A 128 12.66 12.25 10.30
CA ARG A 128 13.82 11.69 11.01
C ARG A 128 15.14 12.33 10.58
N LEU A 129 15.36 12.51 9.27
CA LEU A 129 16.59 13.04 8.71
C LEU A 129 16.90 14.46 9.21
N PHE A 130 15.86 15.27 9.37
CA PHE A 130 15.97 16.66 9.83
C PHE A 130 15.56 16.86 11.31
N GLU A 131 15.26 15.78 12.02
CA GLU A 131 14.88 15.81 13.46
C GLU A 131 13.73 16.79 13.74
N LEU A 132 12.70 16.81 12.86
CA LEU A 132 11.62 17.79 12.95
C LEU A 132 10.66 17.52 14.11
N GLY A 133 10.64 16.30 14.66
CA GLY A 133 9.79 15.94 15.80
C GLY A 133 8.29 15.94 15.49
N LEU A 134 7.91 15.73 14.21
CA LEU A 134 6.51 15.71 13.79
C LEU A 134 5.84 14.43 14.27
N SER A 135 4.61 14.56 14.78
CA SER A 135 3.78 13.40 15.10
C SER A 135 3.24 12.72 13.84
N ASP A 136 2.79 11.47 13.99
CA ASP A 136 2.16 10.73 12.88
C ASP A 136 0.93 11.49 12.35
N GLU A 137 0.12 12.12 13.22
CA GLU A 137 -1.04 12.92 12.82
C GLU A 137 -0.64 14.13 11.94
N LYS A 138 0.50 14.79 12.26
CA LYS A 138 0.98 15.89 11.42
C LYS A 138 1.50 15.39 10.08
N LEU A 139 2.14 14.24 10.05
CA LEU A 139 2.55 13.61 8.79
C LEU A 139 1.34 13.16 7.95
N GLU A 140 0.27 12.63 8.59
CA GLU A 140 -0.98 12.28 7.92
C GLU A 140 -1.64 13.51 7.28
N GLU A 141 -1.69 14.64 8.00
CA GLU A 141 -2.20 15.93 7.48
C GLU A 141 -1.43 16.38 6.22
N LEU A 142 -0.11 16.27 6.23
CA LEU A 142 0.73 16.56 5.06
C LEU A 142 0.51 15.53 3.95
N GLY A 143 0.41 14.26 4.33
CA GLY A 143 0.24 13.13 3.41
C GLY A 143 -1.04 13.17 2.58
N VAL A 144 -2.16 13.61 3.18
CA VAL A 144 -3.44 13.79 2.48
C VAL A 144 -3.30 14.71 1.25
N ARG A 145 -2.42 15.71 1.32
CA ARG A 145 -2.17 16.65 0.21
C ARG A 145 -1.49 15.98 -1.00
N LEU A 146 -0.89 14.80 -0.78
CA LEU A 146 -0.15 14.05 -1.79
C LEU A 146 -0.92 12.84 -2.31
N GLY A 147 -1.77 12.21 -1.47
CA GLY A 147 -2.59 11.08 -1.89
C GLY A 147 -3.48 10.53 -0.78
N ALA A 148 -4.63 9.97 -1.15
CA ALA A 148 -5.65 9.50 -0.20
C ALA A 148 -5.19 8.31 0.66
N ASP A 149 -4.35 7.42 0.12
CA ASP A 149 -3.81 6.26 0.85
C ASP A 149 -2.60 6.61 1.74
N VAL A 150 -1.98 7.80 1.54
CA VAL A 150 -0.73 8.17 2.26
C VAL A 150 -0.92 8.22 3.77
N PRO A 151 -2.00 8.80 4.33
CA PRO A 151 -2.25 8.80 5.78
C PRO A 151 -2.26 7.40 6.37
N PHE A 152 -2.96 6.45 5.74
CA PHE A 152 -2.97 5.06 6.19
C PHE A 152 -1.57 4.44 6.20
N LEU A 153 -0.77 4.70 5.17
CA LEU A 153 0.58 4.13 5.01
C LEU A 153 1.64 4.80 5.90
N ILE A 154 1.35 5.97 6.43
CA ILE A 154 2.16 6.59 7.51
C ILE A 154 1.99 5.78 8.79
N LYS A 155 0.76 5.46 9.16
CA LYS A 155 0.42 4.74 10.41
C LYS A 155 0.60 3.24 10.31
N GLY A 156 0.16 2.65 9.19
CA GLY A 156 0.18 1.22 8.95
C GLY A 156 -0.80 0.42 9.83
N GLY A 157 -0.67 -0.90 9.80
CA GLY A 157 -1.55 -1.81 10.54
C GLY A 157 -2.85 -2.08 9.82
N ILE A 158 -3.97 -2.06 10.55
CA ILE A 158 -5.32 -2.24 10.03
C ILE A 158 -6.21 -1.04 10.39
N ALA A 159 -6.96 -0.53 9.42
CA ALA A 159 -7.88 0.59 9.65
C ALA A 159 -9.13 0.51 8.75
N LEU A 160 -10.24 1.03 9.28
CA LEU A 160 -11.38 1.45 8.47
C LEU A 160 -11.02 2.81 7.85
N ALA A 161 -11.12 2.90 6.53
CA ALA A 161 -10.93 4.13 5.77
C ALA A 161 -12.23 4.55 5.11
N GLU A 162 -12.66 5.76 5.35
CA GLU A 162 -13.90 6.35 4.85
C GLU A 162 -13.61 7.68 4.14
N GLY A 163 -14.64 8.33 3.61
CA GLY A 163 -14.49 9.52 2.78
C GLY A 163 -13.96 9.13 1.40
N ILE A 164 -12.88 9.73 0.93
CA ILE A 164 -12.14 9.28 -0.27
C ILE A 164 -11.02 8.27 0.09
N GLY A 165 -10.96 7.82 1.37
CA GLY A 165 -9.95 6.94 1.94
C GLY A 165 -9.09 7.61 3.03
N GLU A 166 -9.32 8.90 3.30
CA GLU A 166 -8.51 9.72 4.22
C GLU A 166 -8.96 9.69 5.68
N LYS A 167 -10.23 9.30 5.95
CA LYS A 167 -10.76 9.25 7.31
C LYS A 167 -10.50 7.90 7.93
N LEU A 168 -9.52 7.84 8.81
CA LEU A 168 -9.01 6.58 9.33
C LEU A 168 -9.51 6.32 10.76
N THR A 169 -10.02 5.11 10.98
CA THR A 169 -10.31 4.58 12.32
C THR A 169 -9.51 3.30 12.52
N LYS A 170 -8.60 3.30 13.50
CA LYS A 170 -7.82 2.10 13.85
C LYS A 170 -8.75 0.96 14.25
N LEU A 171 -8.44 -0.25 13.77
CA LEU A 171 -9.20 -1.46 14.07
C LEU A 171 -8.36 -2.45 14.88
N PRO A 172 -9.03 -3.42 15.57
CA PRO A 172 -8.34 -4.60 16.12
C PRO A 172 -7.67 -5.40 15.01
N ASP A 173 -6.57 -6.09 15.35
CA ASP A 173 -5.78 -6.87 14.41
C ASP A 173 -6.63 -7.94 13.71
N PHE A 174 -6.29 -8.18 12.43
CA PHE A 174 -6.85 -9.31 11.68
C PHE A 174 -6.29 -10.62 12.24
N PRO A 175 -7.06 -11.72 12.23
CA PRO A 175 -6.56 -13.00 12.72
C PRO A 175 -5.27 -13.44 12.02
N ASP A 176 -4.38 -14.10 12.77
CA ASP A 176 -3.13 -14.63 12.24
C ASP A 176 -3.40 -15.51 11.02
N CYS A 177 -2.72 -15.21 9.93
CA CYS A 177 -2.78 -15.94 8.68
C CYS A 177 -1.52 -15.70 7.84
N THR A 178 -1.32 -16.55 6.86
CA THR A 178 -0.31 -16.34 5.82
C THR A 178 -1.01 -15.91 4.53
N LEU A 179 -0.42 -14.97 3.82
CA LEU A 179 -0.93 -14.45 2.56
C LEU A 179 -0.05 -14.91 1.40
N VAL A 180 -0.65 -15.21 0.27
CA VAL A 180 0.04 -15.27 -1.02
C VAL A 180 -0.49 -14.13 -1.87
N ILE A 181 0.41 -13.26 -2.30
CA ILE A 181 0.13 -12.16 -3.22
C ILE A 181 0.53 -12.61 -4.62
N ALA A 182 -0.36 -12.45 -5.59
CA ALA A 182 -0.08 -12.75 -6.99
C ALA A 182 -0.54 -11.58 -7.87
N LYS A 183 0.39 -11.00 -8.63
CA LYS A 183 0.12 -9.90 -9.56
C LYS A 183 0.39 -10.36 -10.99
N PRO A 184 -0.60 -10.31 -11.89
CA PRO A 184 -0.38 -10.59 -13.31
C PRO A 184 0.45 -9.48 -13.96
N ASP A 185 1.15 -9.83 -15.05
CA ASP A 185 1.96 -8.89 -15.84
C ASP A 185 1.08 -7.95 -16.68
N LEU A 186 0.33 -7.12 -15.99
CA LEU A 186 -0.48 -6.05 -16.56
C LEU A 186 -0.73 -4.94 -15.52
N GLY A 187 -0.93 -3.72 -15.98
CA GLY A 187 -1.32 -2.57 -15.14
C GLY A 187 -2.80 -2.26 -15.29
N VAL A 188 -3.40 -1.76 -14.21
CA VAL A 188 -4.80 -1.33 -14.19
C VAL A 188 -4.90 0.12 -13.74
N SER A 189 -5.61 0.93 -14.52
CA SER A 189 -5.91 2.32 -14.17
C SER A 189 -7.03 2.38 -13.14
N THR A 190 -6.74 2.85 -11.94
CA THR A 190 -7.75 3.07 -10.89
C THR A 190 -8.90 3.95 -11.39
N LYS A 191 -8.58 5.01 -12.13
CA LYS A 191 -9.59 5.92 -12.70
C LYS A 191 -10.56 5.17 -13.62
N GLU A 192 -10.03 4.37 -14.57
CA GLU A 192 -10.87 3.59 -15.50
C GLU A 192 -11.78 2.59 -14.77
N VAL A 193 -11.28 1.97 -13.69
CA VAL A 193 -12.07 1.01 -12.91
C VAL A 193 -13.23 1.70 -12.20
N TYR A 194 -13.02 2.87 -11.59
CA TYR A 194 -14.10 3.62 -10.96
C TYR A 194 -15.12 4.16 -11.98
N GLU A 195 -14.65 4.63 -13.14
CA GLU A 195 -15.54 5.06 -14.22
C GLU A 195 -16.39 3.89 -14.77
N ALA A 196 -15.82 2.70 -14.89
CA ALA A 196 -16.55 1.52 -15.32
C ALA A 196 -17.49 1.01 -14.21
N PHE A 197 -17.12 1.13 -12.95
CA PHE A 197 -17.98 0.82 -11.81
C PHE A 197 -19.26 1.66 -11.79
N ASP A 198 -19.18 2.95 -12.12
CA ASP A 198 -20.33 3.86 -12.23
C ASP A 198 -21.39 3.37 -13.25
N GLY A 199 -20.99 2.53 -14.19
CA GLY A 199 -21.87 1.93 -15.20
C GLY A 199 -22.58 0.64 -14.78
N LEU A 200 -22.26 0.08 -13.62
CA LEU A 200 -22.88 -1.16 -13.13
C LEU A 200 -24.34 -0.92 -12.69
N LYS A 201 -25.23 -1.84 -13.08
CA LYS A 201 -26.66 -1.74 -12.72
C LYS A 201 -26.97 -2.33 -11.34
N GLU A 202 -26.24 -3.36 -10.98
CA GLU A 202 -26.40 -4.07 -9.70
C GLU A 202 -25.01 -4.29 -9.11
N VAL A 203 -24.84 -4.01 -7.83
CA VAL A 203 -23.59 -4.20 -7.09
C VAL A 203 -23.90 -4.97 -5.81
N LYS A 204 -23.13 -6.01 -5.55
CA LYS A 204 -23.21 -6.72 -4.28
C LYS A 204 -22.28 -6.07 -3.27
N HIS A 205 -22.81 -5.23 -2.41
CA HIS A 205 -22.05 -4.52 -1.38
C HIS A 205 -21.64 -5.46 -0.23
N PRO A 206 -20.37 -5.41 0.23
CA PRO A 206 -19.93 -6.13 1.43
C PRO A 206 -20.47 -5.47 2.69
N ASP A 207 -20.76 -6.27 3.72
CA ASP A 207 -21.17 -5.74 5.04
C ASP A 207 -19.93 -5.34 5.85
N ILE A 208 -19.35 -4.18 5.52
CA ILE A 208 -18.14 -3.66 6.19
C ILE A 208 -18.37 -3.42 7.68
N ARG A 209 -19.58 -2.97 8.08
CA ARG A 209 -19.90 -2.78 9.50
C ARG A 209 -19.83 -4.10 10.27
N LYS A 210 -20.36 -5.17 9.70
CA LYS A 210 -20.28 -6.51 10.30
C LYS A 210 -18.84 -7.01 10.34
N LEU A 211 -18.04 -6.78 9.29
CA LEU A 211 -16.62 -7.11 9.28
C LEU A 211 -15.88 -6.39 10.41
N VAL A 212 -16.03 -5.08 10.54
CA VAL A 212 -15.40 -4.26 11.60
C VAL A 212 -15.77 -4.76 13.00
N ASN A 213 -17.05 -5.04 13.24
CA ASN A 213 -17.52 -5.56 14.53
C ASN A 213 -17.04 -6.99 14.84
N SER A 214 -16.59 -7.71 13.83
CA SER A 214 -16.10 -9.09 13.97
C SER A 214 -14.61 -9.20 14.23
N LEU A 215 -13.85 -8.11 13.97
CA LEU A 215 -12.40 -8.08 14.22
C LEU A 215 -12.08 -8.24 15.71
N GLY A 216 -10.99 -8.92 16.01
CA GLY A 216 -10.51 -9.17 17.37
C GLY A 216 -11.19 -10.36 18.09
N ASN A 217 -12.38 -10.81 17.66
CA ASN A 217 -13.14 -11.84 18.36
C ASN A 217 -13.59 -13.02 17.47
N THR A 218 -13.35 -12.95 16.16
CA THR A 218 -13.89 -13.94 15.21
C THR A 218 -12.75 -14.77 14.61
N LYS A 219 -12.99 -16.08 14.45
CA LYS A 219 -12.04 -17.00 13.81
C LYS A 219 -11.88 -16.67 12.32
N LEU A 220 -10.69 -16.96 11.79
CA LEU A 220 -10.34 -16.68 10.39
C LEU A 220 -11.40 -17.22 9.40
N LYS A 221 -11.84 -18.48 9.56
CA LYS A 221 -12.85 -19.11 8.68
C LYS A 221 -14.20 -18.40 8.61
N ASP A 222 -14.54 -17.62 9.62
CA ASP A 222 -15.81 -16.90 9.66
C ASP A 222 -15.64 -15.46 9.19
N ILE A 223 -14.52 -14.81 9.52
CA ILE A 223 -14.28 -13.44 9.13
C ILE A 223 -14.04 -13.32 7.62
N VAL A 224 -13.39 -14.30 6.97
CA VAL A 224 -13.15 -14.27 5.52
C VAL A 224 -14.43 -14.25 4.68
N LYS A 225 -15.55 -14.73 5.23
CA LYS A 225 -16.88 -14.70 4.58
C LYS A 225 -17.47 -13.29 4.48
N LEU A 226 -16.91 -12.33 5.23
CA LEU A 226 -17.33 -10.92 5.26
C LEU A 226 -16.48 -10.03 4.36
N LEU A 227 -15.40 -10.58 3.81
CA LEU A 227 -14.52 -9.85 2.89
C LEU A 227 -15.21 -9.68 1.53
N GLY A 228 -14.96 -8.56 0.88
CA GLY A 228 -15.53 -8.29 -0.44
C GLY A 228 -14.95 -7.02 -1.05
N ASN A 229 -14.87 -6.98 -2.39
CA ASN A 229 -14.38 -5.85 -3.14
C ASN A 229 -15.27 -5.58 -4.34
N VAL A 230 -16.05 -4.51 -4.29
CA VAL A 230 -17.02 -4.18 -5.37
C VAL A 230 -16.33 -3.84 -6.70
N LEU A 231 -15.06 -3.45 -6.70
CA LEU A 231 -14.31 -3.16 -7.91
C LEU A 231 -13.81 -4.41 -8.63
N GLU A 232 -13.78 -5.56 -7.92
CA GLU A 232 -13.28 -6.82 -8.48
C GLU A 232 -14.09 -7.24 -9.72
N GLU A 233 -15.42 -7.13 -9.66
CA GLU A 233 -16.29 -7.51 -10.79
C GLU A 233 -15.92 -6.76 -12.08
N VAL A 234 -15.65 -5.46 -11.96
CA VAL A 234 -15.24 -4.63 -13.11
C VAL A 234 -13.94 -5.15 -13.72
N THR A 235 -12.92 -5.31 -12.87
CA THR A 235 -11.58 -5.63 -13.34
C THR A 235 -11.47 -7.09 -13.80
N ALA A 236 -12.12 -8.04 -13.10
CA ALA A 236 -12.13 -9.44 -13.48
C ALA A 236 -12.94 -9.72 -14.76
N ASN A 237 -13.97 -8.92 -15.04
CA ASN A 237 -14.67 -9.00 -16.33
C ASN A 237 -13.79 -8.59 -17.50
N LYS A 238 -12.95 -7.57 -17.33
CA LYS A 238 -11.99 -7.09 -18.33
C LYS A 238 -10.78 -8.02 -18.46
N TYR A 239 -10.29 -8.58 -17.35
CA TYR A 239 -9.06 -9.35 -17.26
C TYR A 239 -9.28 -10.70 -16.60
N LYS A 240 -9.56 -11.74 -17.40
CA LYS A 240 -9.92 -13.10 -16.92
C LYS A 240 -8.81 -13.77 -16.09
N ILE A 241 -7.58 -13.34 -16.24
CA ILE A 241 -6.44 -13.83 -15.44
C ILE A 241 -6.69 -13.67 -13.92
N ILE A 242 -7.47 -12.66 -13.48
CA ILE A 242 -7.82 -12.46 -12.08
C ILE A 242 -8.59 -13.65 -11.53
N GLU A 243 -9.64 -14.11 -12.24
CA GLU A 243 -10.40 -15.29 -11.84
C GLU A 243 -9.55 -16.57 -11.87
N THR A 244 -8.65 -16.67 -12.85
CA THR A 244 -7.69 -17.79 -12.92
C THR A 244 -6.81 -17.84 -11.68
N ILE A 245 -6.22 -16.70 -11.27
CA ILE A 245 -5.36 -16.63 -10.08
C ILE A 245 -6.16 -16.96 -8.82
N LYS A 246 -7.37 -16.43 -8.68
CA LYS A 246 -8.26 -16.72 -7.54
C LYS A 246 -8.54 -18.22 -7.43
N THR A 247 -8.91 -18.85 -8.54
CA THR A 247 -9.16 -20.29 -8.61
C THR A 247 -7.94 -21.10 -8.22
N LEU A 248 -6.77 -20.78 -8.78
CA LEU A 248 -5.51 -21.44 -8.45
C LEU A 248 -5.15 -21.33 -6.97
N LEU A 249 -5.34 -20.16 -6.36
CA LEU A 249 -5.09 -19.98 -4.92
C LEU A 249 -6.01 -20.89 -4.09
N LEU A 250 -7.31 -20.95 -4.41
CA LEU A 250 -8.27 -21.80 -3.72
C LEU A 250 -7.96 -23.29 -3.90
N GLU A 251 -7.65 -23.74 -5.12
CA GLU A 251 -7.25 -25.13 -5.43
C GLU A 251 -5.97 -25.55 -4.69
N ASN A 252 -5.09 -24.59 -4.37
CA ASN A 252 -3.86 -24.81 -3.60
C ASN A 252 -4.04 -24.61 -2.09
N GLY A 253 -5.28 -24.50 -1.60
CA GLY A 253 -5.61 -24.56 -0.16
C GLY A 253 -5.80 -23.21 0.50
N ALA A 254 -5.92 -22.10 -0.25
CA ALA A 254 -6.40 -20.85 0.32
C ALA A 254 -7.82 -20.99 0.86
N VAL A 255 -8.08 -20.49 2.06
CA VAL A 255 -9.43 -20.44 2.63
C VAL A 255 -10.27 -19.31 2.05
N PHE A 256 -9.60 -18.36 1.37
CA PHE A 256 -10.22 -17.24 0.68
C PHE A 256 -9.25 -16.65 -0.36
N SER A 257 -9.79 -16.06 -1.43
CA SER A 257 -9.02 -15.34 -2.43
C SER A 257 -9.83 -14.18 -2.99
N MET A 258 -9.18 -13.03 -3.17
CA MET A 258 -9.81 -11.79 -3.65
C MET A 258 -8.78 -10.85 -4.28
N MET A 259 -9.24 -10.00 -5.19
CA MET A 259 -8.47 -8.88 -5.75
C MET A 259 -8.38 -7.72 -4.75
N THR A 260 -7.23 -7.06 -4.65
CA THR A 260 -7.06 -5.88 -3.80
C THR A 260 -7.19 -4.58 -4.58
N GLY A 261 -7.88 -3.59 -3.99
CA GLY A 261 -8.07 -2.27 -4.59
C GLY A 261 -8.78 -2.34 -5.94
N SER A 262 -8.33 -1.52 -6.89
CA SER A 262 -8.75 -1.59 -8.29
C SER A 262 -8.08 -2.75 -9.07
N GLY A 263 -7.21 -3.50 -8.41
CA GLY A 263 -6.46 -4.60 -9.01
C GLY A 263 -5.17 -4.14 -9.72
N PRO A 264 -4.54 -5.04 -10.49
CA PRO A 264 -4.94 -6.42 -10.79
C PRO A 264 -4.46 -7.47 -9.77
N THR A 265 -3.78 -7.06 -8.71
CA THR A 265 -3.23 -7.98 -7.70
C THR A 265 -4.33 -8.75 -6.99
N VAL A 266 -4.14 -10.05 -6.85
CA VAL A 266 -4.98 -10.97 -6.10
C VAL A 266 -4.20 -11.46 -4.88
N PHE A 267 -4.89 -11.62 -3.76
CA PHE A 267 -4.31 -12.28 -2.59
C PHE A 267 -5.12 -13.51 -2.20
N GLY A 268 -4.43 -14.51 -1.68
CA GLY A 268 -5.02 -15.69 -1.04
C GLY A 268 -4.68 -15.72 0.44
N ILE A 269 -5.64 -16.12 1.26
CA ILE A 269 -5.48 -16.26 2.72
C ILE A 269 -5.34 -17.74 3.07
N PHE A 270 -4.30 -18.08 3.85
CA PHE A 270 -3.99 -19.44 4.27
C PHE A 270 -3.89 -19.53 5.79
N GLU A 271 -4.43 -20.60 6.38
CA GLU A 271 -4.26 -20.91 7.81
C GLU A 271 -2.88 -21.48 8.12
N ASN A 272 -2.19 -22.02 7.11
CA ASN A 272 -0.94 -22.74 7.24
C ASN A 272 0.12 -22.19 6.29
N SER A 273 1.27 -21.80 6.81
CA SER A 273 2.37 -21.23 6.02
C SER A 273 2.97 -22.24 5.03
N GLU A 274 3.02 -23.53 5.36
CA GLU A 274 3.53 -24.57 4.45
C GLU A 274 2.63 -24.72 3.20
N GLN A 275 1.31 -24.62 3.37
CA GLN A 275 0.38 -24.61 2.23
C GLN A 275 0.55 -23.34 1.39
N ALA A 276 0.73 -22.18 2.01
CA ALA A 276 0.99 -20.93 1.31
C ALA A 276 2.26 -20.99 0.47
N GLU A 277 3.34 -21.55 1.01
CA GLU A 277 4.60 -21.76 0.29
C GLU A 277 4.42 -22.68 -0.92
N LYS A 278 3.70 -23.79 -0.76
CA LYS A 278 3.39 -24.71 -1.87
C LYS A 278 2.53 -24.03 -2.94
N ALA A 279 1.52 -23.25 -2.53
CA ALA A 279 0.69 -22.48 -3.43
C ALA A 279 1.54 -21.46 -4.21
N CYS A 280 2.40 -20.71 -3.54
CA CYS A 280 3.33 -19.77 -4.14
C CYS A 280 4.23 -20.45 -5.20
N MET A 281 4.85 -21.60 -4.86
CA MET A 281 5.68 -22.36 -5.79
C MET A 281 4.89 -22.84 -7.03
N ASN A 282 3.63 -23.21 -6.87
CA ASN A 282 2.78 -23.64 -7.98
C ASN A 282 2.35 -22.48 -8.86
N LEU A 283 1.98 -21.34 -8.26
CA LEU A 283 1.61 -20.14 -9.02
C LEU A 283 2.80 -19.57 -9.79
N ARG A 284 4.02 -19.60 -9.25
CA ARG A 284 5.25 -19.16 -9.96
C ARG A 284 5.54 -19.90 -11.27
N LYS A 285 4.92 -21.06 -11.48
CA LYS A 285 5.02 -21.83 -12.74
C LYS A 285 4.05 -21.32 -13.82
N GLN A 286 3.10 -20.47 -13.44
CA GLN A 286 2.14 -19.89 -14.38
C GLN A 286 2.78 -18.75 -15.16
N GLU A 287 2.57 -18.73 -16.45
CA GLU A 287 3.00 -17.60 -17.30
C GLU A 287 2.11 -16.38 -17.06
N GLY A 288 2.67 -15.18 -17.30
CA GLY A 288 1.92 -13.93 -17.19
C GLY A 288 1.74 -13.43 -15.77
N LEU A 289 2.53 -13.91 -14.80
CA LEU A 289 2.61 -13.35 -13.43
C LEU A 289 3.92 -12.59 -13.24
N GLU A 290 3.83 -11.33 -12.88
CA GLU A 290 4.96 -10.45 -12.57
C GLU A 290 5.50 -10.71 -11.17
N LEU A 291 4.60 -10.93 -10.19
CA LEU A 291 4.95 -11.18 -8.80
C LEU A 291 4.12 -12.34 -8.24
N VAL A 292 4.77 -13.26 -7.55
CA VAL A 292 4.10 -14.22 -6.65
C VAL A 292 4.93 -14.35 -5.38
N GLU A 293 4.38 -13.95 -4.24
CA GLU A 293 5.11 -13.86 -2.98
C GLU A 293 4.26 -14.29 -1.78
N VAL A 294 4.91 -14.97 -0.82
CA VAL A 294 4.32 -15.29 0.49
C VAL A 294 4.62 -14.13 1.44
N THR A 295 3.60 -13.68 2.17
CA THR A 295 3.72 -12.58 3.13
C THR A 295 2.79 -12.75 4.32
N LYS A 296 2.76 -11.77 5.20
CA LYS A 296 1.85 -11.70 6.36
C LYS A 296 1.27 -10.30 6.50
N CYS A 297 0.20 -10.20 7.29
CA CYS A 297 -0.25 -8.92 7.80
C CYS A 297 0.87 -8.28 8.64
N TYR A 298 1.08 -6.99 8.44
CA TYR A 298 2.08 -6.22 9.15
C TYR A 298 1.42 -5.11 9.97
N THR A 299 1.87 -4.92 11.20
CA THR A 299 1.48 -3.79 12.04
C THR A 299 2.75 -3.10 12.51
N ARG A 300 2.89 -1.81 12.22
CA ARG A 300 4.04 -1.00 12.67
C ARG A 300 3.99 -0.89 14.21
N GLN A 301 5.10 -1.24 14.85
CA GLN A 301 5.29 -1.13 16.29
C GLN A 301 5.68 0.28 16.72
#